data_dcbe43697a3a805f834e4459d22a442a
#
_entry.id   dcbe43697a3a805f834e4459d22a442a
#
_cell.length_a   1.000
_cell.length_b   1.000
_cell.length_c   1.000
_cell.angle_alpha   90.00
_cell.angle_beta   90.00
_cell.angle_gamma   90.00
#
_symmetry.space_group_name_H-M   'P 1'
#
loop_
_entity.id
_entity.type
_entity.pdbx_description
1 polymer ?
#
loop_
_entity_poly.entity_id
_entity_poly.type
_entity_poly.pdbx_seq_one_letter_code
_entity_poly.pdbx_strand_id
1 'polypeptide(L)'
;METHFTYKLEDLGNLEFPGTPLAVIGHPIKHSVSPAMHNAAIAKLRPSNSRFNDWAYYRFDIAPDDFAEAVSLFYKYNFLGLNLTIPHKVQAMDLIHGVSPDGERMGAVNTLLWGEHGYDGFNTDGYGLKKALKADLGVKLQGSTVVLLGSGGAARAAAVQCILDGCQKLYIGNRNVERLEQLMAVVHAMPGGDCAEAFALDKPPLGFAEHGVLINSTSLGLKEADPAPFDVQL
;
A
#
# COMPACT_ATOMS: atom_id res chain seq x y z
N MET A 1 2.24 -25.06 10.08
CA MET A 1 2.15 -23.70 10.64
C MET A 1 0.76 -23.15 10.49
N GLU A 2 0.29 -22.41 11.51
CA GLU A 2 -1.05 -21.85 11.53
C GLU A 2 -1.09 -20.52 10.78
N THR A 3 -1.82 -20.44 9.68
CA THR A 3 -1.87 -19.26 8.80
C THR A 3 -2.69 -18.09 9.38
N HIS A 4 -3.47 -18.31 10.44
CA HIS A 4 -4.21 -17.25 11.15
C HIS A 4 -3.41 -16.60 12.29
N PHE A 5 -2.27 -17.17 12.66
CA PHE A 5 -1.38 -16.63 13.69
C PHE A 5 -0.68 -15.35 13.19
N THR A 6 -0.27 -14.49 14.12
CA THR A 6 0.57 -13.32 13.81
C THR A 6 1.97 -13.60 14.34
N TYR A 7 2.89 -13.81 13.42
CA TYR A 7 4.29 -14.07 13.68
C TYR A 7 5.09 -12.78 13.88
N LYS A 8 6.27 -12.90 14.44
CA LYS A 8 7.22 -11.81 14.67
C LYS A 8 8.57 -12.13 14.04
N LEU A 9 9.53 -11.20 14.12
CA LEU A 9 10.89 -11.37 13.61
C LEU A 9 11.57 -12.64 14.18
N GLU A 10 11.46 -12.86 15.48
CA GLU A 10 12.06 -14.01 16.18
C GLU A 10 11.57 -15.36 15.64
N ASP A 11 10.33 -15.41 15.12
CA ASP A 11 9.75 -16.63 14.58
C ASP A 11 10.42 -17.05 13.27
N LEU A 12 10.94 -16.11 12.48
CA LEU A 12 11.64 -16.40 11.22
C LEU A 12 12.89 -17.26 11.41
N GLY A 13 13.59 -17.09 12.53
CA GLY A 13 14.79 -17.86 12.83
C GLY A 13 14.53 -19.18 13.59
N ASN A 14 13.38 -19.28 14.26
CA ASN A 14 13.06 -20.35 15.20
C ASN A 14 12.05 -21.36 14.67
N LEU A 15 11.31 -21.01 13.61
CA LEU A 15 10.25 -21.84 13.04
C LEU A 15 10.52 -22.15 11.58
N GLU A 16 10.03 -23.31 11.13
CA GLU A 16 10.07 -23.70 9.72
C GLU A 16 8.77 -23.29 9.03
N PHE A 17 8.88 -22.69 7.84
CA PHE A 17 7.75 -22.35 6.97
C PHE A 17 7.82 -23.21 5.71
N PRO A 18 7.26 -24.44 5.76
CA PRO A 18 7.46 -25.43 4.70
C PRO A 18 6.75 -25.04 3.40
N GLY A 19 7.26 -25.56 2.29
CA GLY A 19 6.68 -25.36 0.96
C GLY A 19 7.04 -24.03 0.36
N THR A 20 6.05 -23.36 -0.22
CA THR A 20 6.19 -22.04 -0.85
C THR A 20 5.53 -20.98 0.03
N PRO A 21 6.26 -20.39 0.99
CA PRO A 21 5.68 -19.40 1.90
C PRO A 21 5.53 -18.04 1.24
N LEU A 22 4.41 -17.39 1.57
CA LEU A 22 4.07 -16.01 1.25
C LEU A 22 3.69 -15.28 2.53
N ALA A 23 3.84 -13.97 2.58
CA ALA A 23 3.43 -13.23 3.77
C ALA A 23 2.93 -11.82 3.49
N VAL A 24 2.19 -11.27 4.46
CA VAL A 24 1.99 -9.83 4.63
C VAL A 24 2.76 -9.34 5.84
N ILE A 25 3.42 -8.19 5.69
CA ILE A 25 4.24 -7.55 6.71
C ILE A 25 3.70 -6.15 6.98
N GLY A 26 3.57 -5.78 8.25
CA GLY A 26 3.16 -4.45 8.69
C GLY A 26 3.32 -4.28 10.19
N HIS A 27 3.03 -3.08 10.72
CA HIS A 27 3.04 -2.80 12.15
C HIS A 27 2.10 -1.63 12.51
N PRO A 28 1.09 -1.84 13.35
CA PRO A 28 0.54 -3.13 13.79
C PRO A 28 -0.27 -3.80 12.67
N ILE A 29 -0.30 -5.13 12.61
CA ILE A 29 -0.94 -5.87 11.51
C ILE A 29 -2.00 -6.90 11.94
N LYS A 30 -2.26 -7.03 13.21
CA LYS A 30 -3.15 -8.07 13.79
C LYS A 30 -4.51 -8.19 13.07
N HIS A 31 -5.04 -7.08 12.58
CA HIS A 31 -6.38 -7.03 11.95
C HIS A 31 -6.36 -7.28 10.44
N SER A 32 -5.20 -7.57 9.85
CA SER A 32 -5.12 -7.85 8.41
C SER A 32 -5.91 -9.11 8.03
N VAL A 33 -6.80 -8.97 7.05
CA VAL A 33 -7.58 -10.06 6.47
C VAL A 33 -6.85 -10.78 5.34
N SER A 34 -5.67 -10.30 4.95
CA SER A 34 -4.89 -10.85 3.83
C SER A 34 -4.64 -12.35 3.95
N PRO A 35 -4.26 -12.93 5.12
CA PRO A 35 -4.07 -14.37 5.21
C PRO A 35 -5.33 -15.18 4.92
N ALA A 36 -6.47 -14.75 5.44
CA ALA A 36 -7.75 -15.44 5.19
C ALA A 36 -8.11 -15.41 3.70
N MET A 37 -7.99 -14.24 3.07
CA MET A 37 -8.29 -14.03 1.66
C MET A 37 -7.36 -14.83 0.74
N HIS A 38 -6.04 -14.72 0.93
CA HIS A 38 -5.06 -15.40 0.08
C HIS A 38 -5.11 -16.92 0.26
N ASN A 39 -5.21 -17.43 1.50
CA ASN A 39 -5.29 -18.86 1.72
C ASN A 39 -6.60 -19.47 1.18
N ALA A 40 -7.72 -18.75 1.22
CA ALA A 40 -8.95 -19.19 0.56
C ALA A 40 -8.80 -19.25 -0.97
N ALA A 41 -8.14 -18.28 -1.58
CA ALA A 41 -7.84 -18.28 -3.01
C ALA A 41 -6.90 -19.44 -3.39
N ILE A 42 -5.82 -19.65 -2.63
CA ILE A 42 -4.88 -20.77 -2.81
C ILE A 42 -5.63 -22.10 -2.73
N ALA A 43 -6.47 -22.29 -1.71
CA ALA A 43 -7.26 -23.52 -1.55
C ALA A 43 -8.18 -23.80 -2.75
N LYS A 44 -8.77 -22.73 -3.33
CA LYS A 44 -9.62 -22.85 -4.53
C LYS A 44 -8.83 -23.19 -5.79
N LEU A 45 -7.57 -22.74 -5.88
CA LEU A 45 -6.71 -22.98 -7.06
C LEU A 45 -6.04 -24.35 -7.05
N ARG A 46 -5.77 -24.93 -5.89
CA ARG A 46 -5.10 -26.24 -5.74
C ARG A 46 -5.68 -27.35 -6.61
N PRO A 47 -7.00 -27.57 -6.70
CA PRO A 47 -7.56 -28.66 -7.49
C PRO A 47 -7.29 -28.52 -9.00
N SER A 48 -7.13 -27.29 -9.49
CA SER A 48 -6.92 -27.00 -10.92
C SER A 48 -5.45 -26.81 -11.30
N ASN A 49 -4.55 -26.58 -10.31
CA ASN A 49 -3.16 -26.33 -10.57
C ASN A 49 -2.29 -26.78 -9.39
N SER A 50 -1.55 -27.88 -9.59
CA SER A 50 -0.69 -28.49 -8.58
C SER A 50 0.44 -27.58 -8.06
N ARG A 51 0.78 -26.50 -8.78
CA ARG A 51 1.76 -25.50 -8.33
C ARG A 51 1.38 -24.89 -6.98
N PHE A 52 0.09 -24.84 -6.64
CA PHE A 52 -0.39 -24.23 -5.39
C PHE A 52 -0.49 -25.23 -4.22
N ASN A 53 -0.08 -26.48 -4.38
CA ASN A 53 -0.29 -27.52 -3.36
C ASN A 53 0.41 -27.23 -2.04
N ASP A 54 1.60 -26.63 -2.10
CA ASP A 54 2.45 -26.32 -0.96
C ASP A 54 2.52 -24.82 -0.61
N TRP A 55 1.69 -24.00 -1.26
CA TRP A 55 1.64 -22.59 -0.98
C TRP A 55 0.88 -22.31 0.30
N ALA A 56 1.44 -21.37 1.14
CA ALA A 56 0.79 -20.87 2.35
C ALA A 56 1.10 -19.39 2.56
N TYR A 57 0.10 -18.64 3.00
CA TYR A 57 0.21 -17.20 3.21
C TYR A 57 0.10 -16.86 4.70
N TYR A 58 1.10 -16.17 5.23
CA TYR A 58 1.29 -15.86 6.64
C TYR A 58 1.16 -14.36 6.94
N ARG A 59 1.16 -13.99 8.20
CA ARG A 59 1.14 -12.61 8.68
C ARG A 59 2.22 -12.39 9.70
N PHE A 60 3.03 -11.32 9.48
CA PHE A 60 4.12 -10.94 10.35
C PHE A 60 3.97 -9.51 10.85
N ASP A 61 4.03 -9.34 12.16
CA ASP A 61 4.10 -8.04 12.83
C ASP A 61 5.57 -7.68 13.04
N ILE A 62 6.10 -6.80 12.20
CA ILE A 62 7.51 -6.41 12.17
C ILE A 62 7.60 -4.91 12.45
N ALA A 63 8.29 -4.53 13.52
CA ALA A 63 8.54 -3.12 13.83
C ALA A 63 9.41 -2.45 12.75
N PRO A 64 9.29 -1.11 12.55
CA PRO A 64 10.11 -0.41 11.54
C PRO A 64 11.61 -0.59 11.68
N ASP A 65 12.10 -0.63 12.92
CA ASP A 65 13.54 -0.79 13.21
C ASP A 65 14.06 -2.19 12.85
N ASP A 66 13.18 -3.20 12.89
CA ASP A 66 13.50 -4.59 12.59
C ASP A 66 13.33 -4.94 11.11
N PHE A 67 12.79 -4.02 10.29
CA PHE A 67 12.32 -4.33 8.94
C PHE A 67 13.45 -4.72 7.99
N ALA A 68 14.61 -4.07 8.07
CA ALA A 68 15.76 -4.41 7.22
C ALA A 68 16.29 -5.83 7.48
N GLU A 69 16.38 -6.23 8.76
CA GLU A 69 16.74 -7.59 9.14
C GLU A 69 15.67 -8.58 8.67
N ALA A 70 14.40 -8.24 8.87
CA ALA A 70 13.29 -9.09 8.43
C ALA A 70 13.33 -9.38 6.94
N VAL A 71 13.53 -8.36 6.08
CA VAL A 71 13.63 -8.54 4.60
C VAL A 71 14.75 -9.52 4.25
N SER A 72 15.91 -9.40 4.90
CA SER A 72 17.04 -10.30 4.70
C SER A 72 16.73 -11.74 5.11
N LEU A 73 16.03 -11.92 6.23
CA LEU A 73 15.63 -13.24 6.73
C LEU A 73 14.53 -13.87 5.84
N PHE A 74 13.53 -13.12 5.42
CA PHE A 74 12.52 -13.60 4.48
C PHE A 74 13.15 -14.10 3.18
N TYR A 75 14.12 -13.36 2.64
CA TYR A 75 14.86 -13.77 1.46
C TYR A 75 15.64 -15.06 1.70
N LYS A 76 16.39 -15.14 2.79
CA LYS A 76 17.16 -16.31 3.22
C LYS A 76 16.30 -17.57 3.38
N TYR A 77 15.07 -17.41 3.90
CA TYR A 77 14.13 -18.51 4.12
C TYR A 77 13.17 -18.74 2.94
N ASN A 78 13.50 -18.20 1.76
CA ASN A 78 12.81 -18.44 0.49
C ASN A 78 11.32 -18.11 0.50
N PHE A 79 10.92 -17.05 1.20
CA PHE A 79 9.57 -16.53 1.02
C PHE A 79 9.43 -16.01 -0.40
N LEU A 80 8.59 -16.69 -1.21
CA LEU A 80 8.42 -16.37 -2.63
C LEU A 80 7.89 -14.97 -2.86
N GLY A 81 7.02 -14.48 -2.00
CA GLY A 81 6.42 -13.15 -2.14
C GLY A 81 5.97 -12.56 -0.82
N LEU A 82 6.10 -11.24 -0.73
CA LEU A 82 5.69 -10.47 0.44
C LEU A 82 4.76 -9.34 0.01
N ASN A 83 3.66 -9.15 0.72
CA ASN A 83 2.92 -7.90 0.66
C ASN A 83 3.33 -7.00 1.81
N LEU A 84 3.48 -5.72 1.51
CA LEU A 84 3.84 -4.70 2.50
C LEU A 84 2.67 -3.77 2.77
N THR A 85 2.43 -3.49 4.06
CA THR A 85 1.50 -2.44 4.46
C THR A 85 2.22 -1.43 5.37
N ILE A 86 1.48 -0.54 6.00
CA ILE A 86 2.02 0.48 6.91
C ILE A 86 2.92 -0.19 7.97
N PRO A 87 4.13 0.37 8.25
CA PRO A 87 4.72 1.58 7.66
C PRO A 87 5.73 1.31 6.54
N HIS A 88 5.92 0.10 6.05
CA HIS A 88 7.09 -0.43 5.35
C HIS A 88 7.19 -0.10 3.85
N LYS A 89 6.09 0.34 3.19
CA LYS A 89 6.03 0.49 1.73
C LYS A 89 7.08 1.44 1.12
N VAL A 90 7.47 2.48 1.86
CA VAL A 90 8.50 3.44 1.43
C VAL A 90 9.89 2.92 1.82
N GLN A 91 10.04 2.44 3.06
CA GLN A 91 11.31 1.94 3.57
C GLN A 91 11.87 0.77 2.74
N ALA A 92 11.00 -0.05 2.17
CA ALA A 92 11.39 -1.20 1.35
C ALA A 92 12.19 -0.80 0.09
N MET A 93 12.02 0.43 -0.43
CA MET A 93 12.69 0.89 -1.65
C MET A 93 14.22 0.78 -1.58
N ASP A 94 14.78 1.01 -0.38
CA ASP A 94 16.23 1.02 -0.16
C ASP A 94 16.79 -0.39 0.19
N LEU A 95 15.92 -1.40 0.32
CA LEU A 95 16.26 -2.73 0.83
C LEU A 95 16.13 -3.85 -0.21
N ILE A 96 15.69 -3.53 -1.43
CA ILE A 96 15.37 -4.50 -2.47
C ILE A 96 16.28 -4.34 -3.69
N HIS A 97 16.39 -5.40 -4.50
CA HIS A 97 17.28 -5.44 -5.66
C HIS A 97 16.78 -4.57 -6.81
N GLY A 98 15.50 -4.63 -7.13
CA GLY A 98 14.89 -3.92 -8.24
C GLY A 98 13.52 -3.35 -7.90
N VAL A 99 13.14 -2.30 -8.61
CA VAL A 99 11.83 -1.64 -8.45
C VAL A 99 11.18 -1.50 -9.81
N SER A 100 9.90 -1.85 -9.89
CA SER A 100 9.12 -1.65 -11.10
C SER A 100 8.93 -0.16 -11.43
N PRO A 101 8.70 0.22 -12.70
CA PRO A 101 8.48 1.62 -13.07
C PRO A 101 7.34 2.30 -12.29
N ASP A 102 6.29 1.56 -11.93
CA ASP A 102 5.20 2.11 -11.11
C ASP A 102 5.62 2.29 -9.65
N GLY A 103 6.41 1.35 -9.10
CA GLY A 103 7.00 1.49 -7.77
C GLY A 103 7.92 2.71 -7.68
N GLU A 104 8.77 2.93 -8.69
CA GLU A 104 9.65 4.10 -8.76
C GLU A 104 8.88 5.41 -8.81
N ARG A 105 7.87 5.52 -9.70
CA ARG A 105 7.02 6.72 -9.80
C ARG A 105 6.29 7.04 -8.50
N MET A 106 5.84 6.00 -7.78
CA MET A 106 5.12 6.14 -6.52
C MET A 106 6.04 6.36 -5.32
N GLY A 107 7.35 6.06 -5.46
CA GLY A 107 8.29 6.09 -4.35
C GLY A 107 7.88 5.14 -3.22
N ALA A 108 7.23 4.04 -3.56
CA ALA A 108 6.74 3.04 -2.60
C ALA A 108 6.43 1.72 -3.32
N VAL A 109 6.62 0.60 -2.62
CA VAL A 109 6.23 -0.74 -3.08
C VAL A 109 5.32 -1.42 -2.05
N ASN A 110 4.37 -2.21 -2.53
CA ASN A 110 3.46 -2.98 -1.68
C ASN A 110 3.54 -4.49 -1.90
N THR A 111 4.32 -4.91 -2.87
CA THR A 111 4.49 -6.32 -3.24
C THR A 111 5.95 -6.56 -3.57
N LEU A 112 6.56 -7.55 -2.95
CA LEU A 112 7.90 -8.02 -3.24
C LEU A 112 7.83 -9.43 -3.80
N LEU A 113 8.58 -9.69 -4.85
CA LEU A 113 8.74 -11.01 -5.47
C LEU A 113 10.20 -11.45 -5.33
N TRP A 114 10.41 -12.66 -4.86
CA TRP A 114 11.73 -13.27 -4.75
C TRP A 114 12.39 -13.41 -6.12
N GLY A 115 13.62 -12.95 -6.26
CA GLY A 115 14.45 -13.02 -7.44
C GLY A 115 15.84 -13.56 -7.12
N GLU A 116 16.65 -13.82 -8.13
CA GLU A 116 17.99 -14.42 -7.98
C GLU A 116 18.95 -13.54 -7.15
N HIS A 117 18.81 -12.22 -7.24
CA HIS A 117 19.71 -11.23 -6.61
C HIS A 117 19.09 -10.46 -5.45
N GLY A 118 17.89 -10.80 -5.04
CA GLY A 118 17.11 -10.12 -4.02
C GLY A 118 15.63 -10.04 -4.39
N TYR A 119 14.87 -9.30 -3.61
CA TYR A 119 13.48 -9.03 -3.96
C TYR A 119 13.36 -7.97 -5.05
N ASP A 120 12.44 -8.17 -5.99
CA ASP A 120 11.93 -7.15 -6.89
C ASP A 120 10.62 -6.58 -6.36
N GLY A 121 10.51 -5.24 -6.34
CA GLY A 121 9.40 -4.52 -5.76
C GLY A 121 8.42 -3.96 -6.79
N PHE A 122 7.14 -4.11 -6.49
CA PHE A 122 6.01 -3.65 -7.33
C PHE A 122 5.05 -2.80 -6.50
N ASN A 123 4.30 -1.94 -7.19
CA ASN A 123 3.17 -1.24 -6.55
C ASN A 123 1.88 -1.52 -7.32
N THR A 124 0.92 -2.13 -6.63
CA THR A 124 -0.40 -2.46 -7.18
C THR A 124 -1.52 -1.58 -6.62
N ASP A 125 -1.22 -0.69 -5.66
CA ASP A 125 -2.24 0.11 -4.96
C ASP A 125 -2.92 1.10 -5.92
N GLY A 126 -2.14 1.80 -6.76
CA GLY A 126 -2.69 2.77 -7.71
C GLY A 126 -3.64 2.13 -8.72
N TYR A 127 -3.19 1.03 -9.35
CA TYR A 127 -4.03 0.27 -10.27
C TYR A 127 -5.28 -0.28 -9.57
N GLY A 128 -5.13 -0.79 -8.34
CA GLY A 128 -6.24 -1.29 -7.53
C GLY A 128 -7.27 -0.22 -7.25
N LEU A 129 -6.84 0.98 -6.82
CA LEU A 129 -7.71 2.14 -6.59
C LEU A 129 -8.51 2.50 -7.86
N LYS A 130 -7.83 2.68 -8.98
CA LYS A 130 -8.47 2.98 -10.27
C LYS A 130 -9.53 1.95 -10.64
N LYS A 131 -9.23 0.66 -10.47
CA LYS A 131 -10.16 -0.43 -10.78
C LYS A 131 -11.36 -0.43 -9.87
N ALA A 132 -11.16 -0.25 -8.54
CA ALA A 132 -12.23 -0.21 -7.55
C ALA A 132 -13.17 0.98 -7.80
N LEU A 133 -12.64 2.19 -7.99
CA LEU A 133 -13.44 3.38 -8.30
C LEU A 133 -14.33 3.16 -9.53
N LYS A 134 -13.77 2.56 -10.59
CA LYS A 134 -14.54 2.29 -11.81
C LYS A 134 -15.57 1.18 -11.62
N ALA A 135 -15.20 0.08 -10.97
CA ALA A 135 -16.05 -1.12 -10.88
C ALA A 135 -17.19 -0.92 -9.87
N ASP A 136 -16.91 -0.33 -8.71
CA ASP A 136 -17.83 -0.27 -7.59
C ASP A 136 -18.65 1.03 -7.56
N LEU A 137 -18.05 2.14 -8.02
CA LEU A 137 -18.66 3.46 -7.94
C LEU A 137 -18.96 4.06 -9.33
N GLY A 138 -18.53 3.44 -10.44
CA GLY A 138 -18.66 4.00 -11.79
C GLY A 138 -17.83 5.26 -12.04
N VAL A 139 -16.93 5.61 -11.11
CA VAL A 139 -16.13 6.84 -11.12
C VAL A 139 -14.85 6.65 -11.95
N LYS A 140 -14.52 7.66 -12.75
CA LYS A 140 -13.24 7.77 -13.46
C LYS A 140 -12.45 8.92 -12.87
N LEU A 141 -11.14 8.72 -12.71
CA LEU A 141 -10.23 9.78 -12.24
C LEU A 141 -9.99 10.86 -13.30
N GLN A 142 -10.05 10.50 -14.59
CA GLN A 142 -9.87 11.44 -15.69
C GLN A 142 -10.87 12.61 -15.63
N GLY A 143 -10.35 13.83 -15.62
CA GLY A 143 -11.13 15.06 -15.55
C GLY A 143 -11.82 15.31 -14.21
N SER A 144 -11.60 14.49 -13.18
CA SER A 144 -12.19 14.66 -11.87
C SER A 144 -11.39 15.62 -10.99
N THR A 145 -12.07 16.25 -10.01
CA THR A 145 -11.45 16.90 -8.87
C THR A 145 -11.33 15.88 -7.76
N VAL A 146 -10.12 15.69 -7.22
CA VAL A 146 -9.82 14.71 -6.17
C VAL A 146 -9.32 15.41 -4.91
N VAL A 147 -9.83 15.03 -3.76
CA VAL A 147 -9.26 15.37 -2.45
C VAL A 147 -8.68 14.10 -1.83
N LEU A 148 -7.40 14.13 -1.58
CA LEU A 148 -6.64 13.02 -0.98
C LEU A 148 -6.20 13.39 0.42
N LEU A 149 -6.56 12.59 1.40
CA LEU A 149 -6.15 12.75 2.79
C LEU A 149 -5.08 11.72 3.14
N GLY A 150 -3.92 12.22 3.58
CA GLY A 150 -2.76 11.41 3.92
C GLY A 150 -1.56 11.63 3.01
N SER A 151 -0.38 11.18 3.43
CA SER A 151 0.89 11.26 2.68
C SER A 151 1.77 10.01 2.84
N GLY A 152 1.21 8.90 3.31
CA GLY A 152 1.89 7.60 3.40
C GLY A 152 1.97 6.87 2.06
N GLY A 153 2.45 5.61 2.06
CA GLY A 153 2.63 4.82 0.84
C GLY A 153 1.35 4.64 0.02
N ALA A 154 0.18 4.47 0.65
CA ALA A 154 -1.09 4.40 -0.05
C ALA A 154 -1.49 5.75 -0.69
N ALA A 155 -1.24 6.87 0.02
CA ALA A 155 -1.47 8.21 -0.50
C ALA A 155 -0.56 8.51 -1.70
N ARG A 156 0.72 8.09 -1.65
CA ARG A 156 1.65 8.22 -2.78
C ARG A 156 1.13 7.50 -4.02
N ALA A 157 0.71 6.25 -3.87
CA ALA A 157 0.13 5.47 -4.96
C ALA A 157 -1.15 6.12 -5.53
N ALA A 158 -2.05 6.59 -4.66
CA ALA A 158 -3.26 7.27 -5.06
C ALA A 158 -2.99 8.58 -5.81
N ALA A 159 -2.08 9.43 -5.27
CA ALA A 159 -1.72 10.71 -5.89
C ALA A 159 -1.13 10.51 -7.29
N VAL A 160 -0.12 9.62 -7.39
CA VAL A 160 0.52 9.29 -8.68
C VAL A 160 -0.51 8.74 -9.67
N GLN A 161 -1.41 7.83 -9.23
CA GLN A 161 -2.45 7.29 -10.10
C GLN A 161 -3.42 8.38 -10.57
N CYS A 162 -3.81 9.32 -9.73
CA CYS A 162 -4.65 10.44 -10.13
C CYS A 162 -4.02 11.28 -11.24
N ILE A 163 -2.71 11.58 -11.12
CA ILE A 163 -1.97 12.32 -12.16
C ILE A 163 -1.89 11.50 -13.45
N LEU A 164 -1.50 10.22 -13.38
CA LEU A 164 -1.39 9.34 -14.55
C LEU A 164 -2.72 9.17 -15.30
N ASP A 165 -3.82 9.20 -14.58
CA ASP A 165 -5.16 9.11 -15.17
C ASP A 165 -5.72 10.47 -15.63
N GLY A 166 -4.98 11.57 -15.45
CA GLY A 166 -5.37 12.91 -15.92
C GLY A 166 -6.52 13.52 -15.12
N CYS A 167 -6.45 13.49 -13.80
CA CYS A 167 -7.39 14.26 -12.96
C CYS A 167 -7.27 15.76 -13.29
N GLN A 168 -8.36 16.50 -13.18
CA GLN A 168 -8.37 17.94 -13.47
C GLN A 168 -7.71 18.72 -12.32
N LYS A 169 -7.92 18.27 -11.07
CA LYS A 169 -7.39 18.90 -9.87
C LYS A 169 -7.16 17.85 -8.79
N LEU A 170 -6.04 17.96 -8.08
CA LEU A 170 -5.70 17.10 -6.96
C LEU A 170 -5.35 17.93 -5.74
N TYR A 171 -6.19 17.91 -4.73
CA TYR A 171 -5.91 18.53 -3.43
C TYR A 171 -5.39 17.47 -2.46
N ILE A 172 -4.23 17.72 -1.83
CA ILE A 172 -3.62 16.79 -0.88
C ILE A 172 -3.50 17.44 0.50
N GLY A 173 -4.11 16.81 1.50
CA GLY A 173 -4.07 17.25 2.88
C GLY A 173 -3.44 16.23 3.81
N ASN A 174 -2.57 16.68 4.73
CA ASN A 174 -1.99 15.84 5.77
C ASN A 174 -1.65 16.64 7.02
N ARG A 175 -1.72 15.99 8.21
CA ARG A 175 -1.36 16.61 9.49
C ARG A 175 0.14 16.90 9.60
N ASN A 176 0.98 16.05 9.05
CA ASN A 176 2.44 16.22 9.03
C ASN A 176 2.82 16.96 7.76
N VAL A 177 3.23 18.22 7.92
CA VAL A 177 3.58 19.13 6.82
C VAL A 177 4.80 18.64 6.06
N GLU A 178 5.84 18.16 6.74
CA GLU A 178 7.07 17.66 6.11
C GLU A 178 6.81 16.48 5.17
N ARG A 179 5.99 15.50 5.62
CA ARG A 179 5.58 14.37 4.77
C ARG A 179 4.68 14.81 3.61
N LEU A 180 3.88 15.85 3.80
CA LEU A 180 3.07 16.43 2.73
C LEU A 180 3.96 17.06 1.67
N GLU A 181 4.95 17.85 2.06
CA GLU A 181 5.92 18.48 1.17
C GLU A 181 6.71 17.43 0.36
N GLN A 182 7.14 16.35 1.01
CA GLN A 182 7.79 15.22 0.31
C GLN A 182 6.89 14.58 -0.75
N LEU A 183 5.60 14.39 -0.47
CA LEU A 183 4.66 13.88 -1.45
C LEU A 183 4.43 14.89 -2.58
N MET A 184 4.26 16.17 -2.26
CA MET A 184 4.09 17.22 -3.25
C MET A 184 5.28 17.33 -4.20
N ALA A 185 6.52 17.19 -3.69
CA ALA A 185 7.72 17.17 -4.52
C ALA A 185 7.70 16.01 -5.53
N VAL A 186 7.28 14.82 -5.12
CA VAL A 186 7.12 13.67 -6.02
C VAL A 186 6.08 13.94 -7.10
N VAL A 187 4.93 14.46 -6.71
CA VAL A 187 3.82 14.73 -7.62
C VAL A 187 4.18 15.83 -8.63
N HIS A 188 4.76 16.94 -8.16
CA HIS A 188 5.14 18.07 -9.03
C HIS A 188 6.28 17.73 -10.01
N ALA A 189 7.09 16.71 -9.71
CA ALA A 189 8.11 16.22 -10.65
C ALA A 189 7.52 15.43 -11.83
N MET A 190 6.23 15.07 -11.76
CA MET A 190 5.56 14.31 -12.81
C MET A 190 4.96 15.22 -13.89
N PRO A 191 4.93 14.80 -15.17
CA PRO A 191 4.13 15.46 -16.18
C PRO A 191 2.65 15.51 -15.77
N GLY A 192 2.08 16.70 -15.74
CA GLY A 192 0.70 16.93 -15.27
C GLY A 192 0.56 17.15 -13.77
N GLY A 193 1.64 17.10 -13.01
CA GLY A 193 1.64 17.30 -11.56
C GLY A 193 1.28 18.73 -11.10
N ASP A 194 1.33 19.71 -12.00
CA ASP A 194 0.93 21.10 -11.72
C ASP A 194 -0.55 21.25 -11.31
N CYS A 195 -1.38 20.23 -11.56
CA CYS A 195 -2.77 20.21 -11.12
C CYS A 195 -2.91 19.93 -9.62
N ALA A 196 -1.82 19.55 -8.92
CA ALA A 196 -1.85 19.23 -7.50
C ALA A 196 -1.58 20.46 -6.62
N GLU A 197 -2.34 20.57 -5.54
CA GLU A 197 -2.19 21.61 -4.50
C GLU A 197 -2.26 20.98 -3.11
N ALA A 198 -1.35 21.41 -2.23
CA ALA A 198 -1.42 21.07 -0.82
C ALA A 198 -2.44 21.97 -0.09
N PHE A 199 -3.15 21.41 0.90
CA PHE A 199 -4.02 22.20 1.77
C PHE A 199 -3.88 21.81 3.24
N ALA A 200 -4.15 22.77 4.12
CA ALA A 200 -4.22 22.52 5.55
C ALA A 200 -5.60 21.94 5.93
N LEU A 201 -5.63 20.88 6.76
CA LEU A 201 -6.86 20.15 7.08
C LEU A 201 -7.94 21.00 7.78
N ASP A 202 -7.54 22.09 8.43
CA ASP A 202 -8.43 23.08 9.04
C ASP A 202 -8.94 24.15 8.05
N LYS A 203 -8.43 24.15 6.81
CA LYS A 203 -8.78 25.08 5.74
C LYS A 203 -8.96 24.32 4.42
N PRO A 204 -10.08 23.60 4.28
CA PRO A 204 -10.35 22.84 3.06
C PRO A 204 -10.44 23.76 1.83
N PRO A 205 -10.12 23.24 0.64
CA PRO A 205 -10.26 24.01 -0.58
C PRO A 205 -11.71 24.43 -0.79
N LEU A 206 -11.93 25.71 -1.04
CA LEU A 206 -13.25 26.26 -1.36
C LEU A 206 -13.71 25.72 -2.72
N GLY A 207 -15.00 25.39 -2.83
CA GLY A 207 -15.56 24.89 -4.09
C GLY A 207 -15.20 23.43 -4.37
N PHE A 208 -14.98 22.63 -3.31
CA PHE A 208 -14.98 21.19 -3.41
C PHE A 208 -16.25 20.78 -4.16
N ALA A 209 -16.06 20.43 -5.41
CA ALA A 209 -17.10 20.40 -6.40
C ALA A 209 -18.26 19.49 -5.99
N GLU A 210 -19.47 19.84 -6.44
CA GLU A 210 -20.67 18.99 -6.36
C GLU A 210 -20.44 17.56 -6.86
N HIS A 211 -19.30 17.30 -7.54
CA HIS A 211 -18.90 16.02 -8.13
C HIS A 211 -17.40 15.74 -7.94
N GLY A 212 -16.91 15.73 -6.69
CA GLY A 212 -15.52 15.39 -6.36
C GLY A 212 -15.34 13.94 -5.89
N VAL A 213 -14.08 13.47 -5.89
CA VAL A 213 -13.68 12.18 -5.32
C VAL A 213 -12.90 12.46 -4.03
N LEU A 214 -13.40 12.00 -2.89
CA LEU A 214 -12.67 12.05 -1.62
C LEU A 214 -12.01 10.70 -1.34
N ILE A 215 -10.69 10.70 -1.17
CA ILE A 215 -9.90 9.50 -0.87
C ILE A 215 -9.27 9.65 0.51
N ASN A 216 -9.68 8.80 1.46
CA ASN A 216 -9.03 8.71 2.76
C ASN A 216 -7.93 7.64 2.72
N SER A 217 -6.68 8.07 2.73
CA SER A 217 -5.48 7.22 2.83
C SER A 217 -4.77 7.35 4.18
N THR A 218 -5.45 7.88 5.18
CA THR A 218 -4.94 7.98 6.56
C THR A 218 -5.23 6.70 7.34
N SER A 219 -4.69 6.60 8.55
CA SER A 219 -5.05 5.54 9.50
C SER A 219 -6.33 5.84 10.29
N LEU A 220 -6.96 7.01 10.11
CA LEU A 220 -8.21 7.36 10.77
C LEU A 220 -9.39 6.67 10.08
N GLY A 221 -10.28 6.12 10.86
CA GLY A 221 -11.42 5.31 10.39
C GLY A 221 -11.13 3.80 10.39
N LEU A 222 -9.95 3.35 10.85
CA LEU A 222 -9.66 1.94 11.08
C LEU A 222 -10.34 1.39 12.33
N LYS A 223 -10.64 2.26 13.29
CA LYS A 223 -11.36 1.91 14.52
C LYS A 223 -12.68 2.67 14.54
N GLU A 224 -13.72 2.04 15.10
CA GLU A 224 -15.05 2.63 15.20
C GLU A 224 -15.07 3.97 15.96
N ALA A 225 -14.16 4.15 16.92
CA ALA A 225 -14.01 5.38 17.71
C ALA A 225 -13.09 6.43 17.07
N ASP A 226 -12.53 6.18 15.89
CA ASP A 226 -11.66 7.16 15.24
C ASP A 226 -12.50 8.37 14.78
N PRO A 227 -12.00 9.61 14.99
CA PRO A 227 -12.65 10.78 14.41
C PRO A 227 -12.55 10.74 12.87
N ALA A 228 -13.45 11.44 12.20
CA ALA A 228 -13.29 11.69 10.77
C ALA A 228 -11.94 12.41 10.53
N PRO A 229 -11.17 12.04 9.50
CA PRO A 229 -9.87 12.66 9.23
C PRO A 229 -9.99 14.13 8.82
N PHE A 230 -11.21 14.58 8.54
CA PHE A 230 -11.54 15.86 7.97
C PHE A 230 -13.03 16.15 8.23
N ASP A 231 -13.38 17.40 8.55
CA ASP A 231 -14.77 17.78 8.70
C ASP A 231 -15.43 17.94 7.33
N VAL A 232 -16.33 17.03 7.00
CA VAL A 232 -17.08 17.02 5.73
C VAL A 232 -18.41 17.77 5.80
N GLN A 233 -18.66 18.50 6.88
CA GLN A 233 -19.80 19.42 6.94
C GLN A 233 -19.45 20.68 6.12
N LEU A 234 -19.65 20.56 4.84
CA LEU A 234 -19.55 21.64 3.86
C LEU A 234 -20.94 22.09 3.46
#